data_8272fb5dbdef6def87a86a41a9f17673
#
_entry.id   8272fb5dbdef6def87a86a41a9f17673
#
_cell.length_a   1.000
_cell.length_b   1.000
_cell.length_c   1.000
_cell.angle_alpha   90.00
_cell.angle_beta   90.00
_cell.angle_gamma   90.00
#
_symmetry.space_group_name_H-M   'P 1'
#
loop_
_entity.id
_entity.type
_entity.pdbx_description
1 polymer ?
#
loop_
_entity_poly.entity_id
_entity_poly.type
_entity_poly.pdbx_seq_one_letter_code
_entity_poly.pdbx_strand_id
1 'polypeptide(L)'
;NRVIDTTDEDYYKWTQWIFLKMFEKGLVFRDRTLVNYCPHCKVVLSNEDSQGGKCDICHSDVVQKSKDVWYLRITQYADKLLEGLKDVDYPDNVKQQQIHWIGKSKRCFR
;
A
#
# COMPACT_ATOMS: atom_id res chain seq x y z
N ASN A 1 20.82 -24.46 12.05
CA ASN A 1 19.48 -24.09 11.60
C ASN A 1 19.35 -22.58 11.72
N ARG A 2 19.16 -21.89 10.60
CA ARG A 2 18.86 -20.44 10.58
C ARG A 2 17.35 -20.28 10.64
N VAL A 3 16.82 -19.92 11.80
CA VAL A 3 15.40 -19.57 11.98
C VAL A 3 15.32 -18.06 12.05
N ILE A 4 14.38 -17.47 11.33
CA ILE A 4 14.04 -16.04 11.38
C ILE A 4 12.63 -15.91 11.91
N ASP A 5 12.48 -15.12 12.97
CA ASP A 5 11.19 -14.75 13.53
C ASP A 5 10.95 -13.25 13.24
N THR A 6 9.91 -12.96 12.46
CA THR A 6 9.58 -11.58 12.08
C THR A 6 9.03 -10.75 13.24
N THR A 7 8.67 -11.38 14.36
CA THR A 7 8.23 -10.72 15.60
C THR A 7 9.38 -10.39 16.54
N ASP A 8 10.60 -10.88 16.22
CA ASP A 8 11.81 -10.59 17.00
C ASP A 8 12.24 -9.13 16.81
N GLU A 9 12.59 -8.47 17.93
CA GLU A 9 13.05 -7.06 17.92
C GLU A 9 14.30 -6.88 17.06
N ASP A 10 15.20 -7.83 17.05
CA ASP A 10 16.40 -7.78 16.23
C ASP A 10 16.11 -7.89 14.73
N TYR A 11 14.92 -8.41 14.37
CA TYR A 11 14.46 -8.47 12.99
C TYR A 11 13.65 -7.22 12.61
N TYR A 12 12.57 -6.89 13.33
CA TYR A 12 11.67 -5.81 12.92
C TYR A 12 12.25 -4.39 13.11
N LYS A 13 13.33 -4.23 13.89
CA LYS A 13 14.05 -2.95 13.98
C LYS A 13 14.46 -2.40 12.60
N TRP A 14 14.76 -3.27 11.64
CA TRP A 14 15.12 -2.86 10.28
C TRP A 14 13.94 -2.29 9.50
N THR A 15 12.74 -2.85 9.70
CA THR A 15 11.50 -2.28 9.14
C THR A 15 11.23 -0.89 9.72
N GLN A 16 11.43 -0.72 11.01
CA GLN A 16 11.31 0.59 11.67
C GLN A 16 12.35 1.58 11.16
N TRP A 17 13.59 1.13 10.96
CA TRP A 17 14.66 1.96 10.42
C TRP A 17 14.35 2.43 8.99
N ILE A 18 13.85 1.54 8.12
CA ILE A 18 13.42 1.90 6.76
C ILE A 18 12.31 2.95 6.81
N PHE A 19 11.31 2.77 7.68
CA PHE A 19 10.24 3.74 7.86
C PHE A 19 10.78 5.12 8.26
N LEU A 20 11.69 5.18 9.23
CA LEU A 20 12.32 6.42 9.66
C LEU A 20 13.10 7.09 8.52
N LYS A 21 13.83 6.32 7.71
CA LYS A 21 14.55 6.85 6.54
C LYS A 21 13.60 7.41 5.48
N MET A 22 12.47 6.77 5.25
CA MET A 22 11.44 7.31 4.35
C MET A 22 10.80 8.58 4.93
N PHE A 23 10.57 8.62 6.23
CA PHE A 23 10.05 9.80 6.93
C PHE A 23 11.00 10.99 6.84
N GLU A 24 12.30 10.79 7.12
CA GLU A 24 13.34 11.81 6.97
C GLU A 24 13.39 12.42 5.54
N LYS A 25 13.09 11.60 4.52
CA LYS A 25 13.04 12.02 3.11
C LYS A 25 11.70 12.63 2.70
N GLY A 26 10.75 12.80 3.61
CA GLY A 26 9.41 13.33 3.32
C GLY A 26 8.54 12.41 2.46
N LEU A 27 8.89 11.12 2.35
CA LEU A 27 8.14 10.13 1.59
C LEU A 27 6.96 9.53 2.37
N VAL A 28 6.93 9.76 3.68
CA VAL A 28 5.87 9.30 4.59
C VAL A 28 5.17 10.50 5.18
N PHE A 29 3.85 10.47 5.20
CA PHE A 29 3.03 11.51 5.81
C PHE A 29 1.81 10.90 6.49
N ARG A 30 1.23 11.64 7.40
CA ARG A 30 0.02 11.23 8.12
C ARG A 30 -1.16 12.03 7.60
N ASP A 31 -2.24 11.35 7.32
CA ASP A 31 -3.48 11.99 6.86
C ASP A 31 -4.69 11.22 7.38
N ARG A 32 -5.85 11.88 7.35
CA ARG A 32 -7.11 11.32 7.80
C ARG A 32 -7.89 10.78 6.63
N THR A 33 -8.27 9.51 6.70
CA THR A 33 -9.06 8.85 5.66
C THR A 33 -10.19 8.00 6.25
N LEU A 34 -11.14 7.65 5.39
CA LEU A 34 -12.16 6.67 5.70
C LEU A 34 -11.60 5.27 5.45
N VAL A 35 -11.74 4.42 6.45
CA VAL A 35 -11.33 3.01 6.37
C VAL A 35 -12.54 2.11 6.60
N ASN A 36 -12.52 0.93 5.98
CA ASN A 36 -13.49 -0.11 6.24
C ASN A 36 -13.27 -0.68 7.64
N TYR A 37 -14.28 -0.65 8.48
CA TYR A 37 -14.20 -1.07 9.87
C TYR A 37 -15.30 -2.06 10.20
N CYS A 38 -14.94 -3.21 10.74
CA CYS A 38 -15.89 -4.16 11.30
C CYS A 38 -16.14 -3.84 12.78
N PRO A 39 -17.37 -3.43 13.17
CA PRO A 39 -17.68 -3.12 14.55
C PRO A 39 -17.71 -4.35 15.47
N HIS A 40 -17.98 -5.51 14.91
CA HIS A 40 -18.01 -6.79 15.66
C HIS A 40 -16.60 -7.29 15.98
N CYS A 41 -15.73 -7.44 14.96
CA CYS A 41 -14.34 -7.87 15.14
C CYS A 41 -13.42 -6.76 15.66
N LYS A 42 -13.87 -5.48 15.60
CA LYS A 42 -13.12 -4.28 16.00
C LYS A 42 -11.80 -4.10 15.22
N VAL A 43 -11.79 -4.51 13.96
CA VAL A 43 -10.62 -4.45 13.08
C VAL A 43 -10.89 -3.56 11.87
N VAL A 44 -9.81 -3.00 11.32
CA VAL A 44 -9.82 -2.33 10.02
C VAL A 44 -9.62 -3.39 8.95
N LEU A 45 -10.41 -3.32 7.88
CA LEU A 45 -10.42 -4.27 6.77
C LEU A 45 -9.87 -3.61 5.50
N SER A 46 -9.23 -4.42 4.67
CA SER A 46 -8.92 -4.04 3.29
C SER A 46 -10.19 -3.98 2.43
N ASN A 47 -10.08 -3.50 1.20
CA ASN A 47 -11.19 -3.53 0.27
C ASN A 47 -11.56 -4.98 -0.11
N GLU A 48 -10.55 -5.85 -0.19
CA GLU A 48 -10.70 -7.27 -0.48
C GLU A 48 -11.46 -7.99 0.64
N ASP A 49 -11.14 -7.69 1.91
CA ASP A 49 -11.76 -8.32 3.10
C ASP A 49 -13.15 -7.76 3.43
N SER A 50 -13.59 -6.73 2.69
CA SER A 50 -14.89 -6.06 2.88
C SER A 50 -15.77 -6.09 1.64
N GLN A 51 -15.57 -7.08 0.76
CA GLN A 51 -16.37 -7.24 -0.45
C GLN A 51 -17.85 -7.39 -0.13
N GLY A 52 -18.68 -6.69 -0.92
CA GLY A 52 -20.14 -6.68 -0.70
C GLY A 52 -20.59 -5.99 0.60
N GLY A 53 -19.71 -5.21 1.26
CA GLY A 53 -20.04 -4.52 2.51
C GLY A 53 -20.08 -5.42 3.74
N LYS A 54 -19.57 -6.62 3.63
CA LYS A 54 -19.52 -7.63 4.71
C LYS A 54 -18.09 -7.92 5.11
N CYS A 55 -17.87 -8.17 6.39
CA CYS A 55 -16.60 -8.66 6.92
C CYS A 55 -16.38 -10.12 6.51
N ASP A 56 -15.23 -10.47 5.95
CA ASP A 56 -14.88 -11.83 5.54
C ASP A 56 -14.77 -12.82 6.73
N ILE A 57 -14.46 -12.30 7.94
CA ILE A 57 -14.29 -13.11 9.16
C ILE A 57 -15.62 -13.43 9.83
N CYS A 58 -16.46 -12.44 10.09
CA CYS A 58 -17.67 -12.59 10.90
C CYS A 58 -18.96 -12.31 10.12
N HIS A 59 -18.89 -11.94 8.84
CA HIS A 59 -20.00 -11.64 7.94
C HIS A 59 -20.94 -10.51 8.40
N SER A 60 -20.55 -9.75 9.44
CA SER A 60 -21.25 -8.56 9.89
C SER A 60 -21.07 -7.39 8.91
N ASP A 61 -21.99 -6.44 8.94
CA ASP A 61 -21.93 -5.25 8.10
C ASP A 61 -20.70 -4.39 8.45
N VAL A 62 -19.99 -3.96 7.40
CA VAL A 62 -18.82 -3.09 7.49
C VAL A 62 -19.26 -1.64 7.44
N VAL A 63 -18.68 -0.83 8.31
CA VAL A 63 -18.95 0.62 8.37
C VAL A 63 -17.72 1.42 7.98
N GLN A 64 -17.92 2.61 7.44
CA GLN A 64 -16.83 3.55 7.18
C GLN A 64 -16.49 4.32 8.47
N LYS A 65 -15.23 4.30 8.87
CA LYS A 65 -14.72 5.02 10.05
C LYS A 65 -13.56 5.91 9.67
N SER A 66 -13.59 7.17 10.08
CA SER A 66 -12.47 8.09 9.90
C SER A 66 -11.33 7.71 10.84
N LYS A 67 -10.12 7.56 10.28
CA LYS A 67 -8.90 7.23 11.02
C LYS A 67 -7.71 8.01 10.48
N ASP A 68 -6.79 8.37 11.37
CA ASP A 68 -5.48 8.87 10.97
C ASP A 68 -4.60 7.69 10.58
N VAL A 69 -4.07 7.71 9.36
CA VAL A 69 -3.23 6.65 8.82
C VAL A 69 -1.95 7.22 8.20
N TRP A 70 -0.94 6.38 8.10
CA TRP A 70 0.29 6.70 7.41
C TRP A 70 0.18 6.39 5.93
N TYR A 71 0.62 7.32 5.11
CA TYR A 71 0.69 7.20 3.66
C TYR A 71 2.13 7.27 3.17
N LEU A 72 2.42 6.51 2.12
CA LEU A 72 3.66 6.60 1.36
C LEU A 72 3.41 7.37 0.07
N ARG A 73 4.26 8.35 -0.25
CA ARG A 73 4.16 9.16 -1.49
C ARG A 73 4.68 8.39 -2.71
N ILE A 74 4.16 7.19 -2.93
CA ILE A 74 4.62 6.30 -4.02
C ILE A 74 4.38 6.91 -5.41
N THR A 75 3.36 7.75 -5.58
CA THR A 75 3.01 8.39 -6.85
C THR A 75 4.08 9.35 -7.36
N GLN A 76 4.96 9.87 -6.49
CA GLN A 76 6.09 10.70 -6.91
C GLN A 76 7.09 9.95 -7.80
N TYR A 77 7.10 8.63 -7.70
CA TYR A 77 8.01 7.76 -8.46
C TYR A 77 7.38 7.17 -9.72
N ALA A 78 6.10 7.43 -9.99
CA ALA A 78 5.38 6.84 -11.11
C ALA A 78 6.07 7.09 -12.46
N ASP A 79 6.43 8.34 -12.74
CA ASP A 79 7.12 8.70 -13.99
C ASP A 79 8.51 8.09 -14.07
N LYS A 80 9.27 8.12 -12.96
CA LYS A 80 10.60 7.53 -12.89
C LYS A 80 10.57 6.01 -13.07
N LEU A 81 9.56 5.34 -12.53
CA LEU A 81 9.37 3.91 -12.72
C LEU A 81 9.05 3.57 -14.19
N LEU A 82 8.17 4.35 -14.84
CA LEU A 82 7.85 4.15 -16.25
C LEU A 82 9.07 4.36 -17.15
N GLU A 83 9.89 5.37 -16.86
CA GLU A 83 11.11 5.65 -17.59
C GLU A 83 12.14 4.52 -17.41
N GLY A 84 12.35 4.08 -16.17
CA GLY A 84 13.28 3.00 -15.83
C GLY A 84 12.92 1.64 -16.44
N LEU A 85 11.67 1.41 -16.87
CA LEU A 85 11.29 0.19 -17.59
C LEU A 85 11.95 0.06 -18.96
N LYS A 86 12.49 1.16 -19.52
CA LYS A 86 13.21 1.14 -20.80
C LYS A 86 14.58 0.49 -20.65
N ASP A 87 15.20 0.64 -19.47
CA ASP A 87 16.58 0.24 -19.20
C ASP A 87 16.71 -1.16 -18.60
N VAL A 88 15.59 -1.78 -18.20
CA VAL A 88 15.59 -3.11 -17.61
C VAL A 88 15.35 -4.19 -18.65
N ASP A 89 16.08 -5.31 -18.53
CA ASP A 89 15.93 -6.49 -19.40
C ASP A 89 14.80 -7.40 -18.90
N TYR A 90 13.55 -6.90 -18.99
CA TYR A 90 12.37 -7.67 -18.67
C TYR A 90 11.66 -8.14 -19.94
N PRO A 91 11.01 -9.32 -19.93
CA PRO A 91 10.11 -9.74 -21.02
C PRO A 91 9.02 -8.69 -21.28
N ASP A 92 8.63 -8.52 -22.54
CA ASP A 92 7.68 -7.47 -22.94
C ASP A 92 6.34 -7.55 -22.22
N ASN A 93 5.83 -8.75 -21.98
CA ASN A 93 4.58 -8.97 -21.25
C ASN A 93 4.67 -8.43 -19.79
N VAL A 94 5.82 -8.59 -19.15
CA VAL A 94 6.08 -8.07 -17.79
C VAL A 94 6.13 -6.54 -17.80
N LYS A 95 6.84 -5.94 -18.78
CA LYS A 95 6.87 -4.47 -18.97
C LYS A 95 5.46 -3.91 -19.16
N GLN A 96 4.65 -4.53 -20.03
CA GLN A 96 3.28 -4.10 -20.29
C GLN A 96 2.39 -4.20 -19.02
N GLN A 97 2.51 -5.24 -18.23
CA GLN A 97 1.78 -5.38 -16.98
C GLN A 97 2.14 -4.28 -15.99
N GLN A 98 3.42 -3.94 -15.86
CA GLN A 98 3.88 -2.87 -14.97
C GLN A 98 3.39 -1.49 -15.43
N ILE A 99 3.43 -1.21 -16.72
CA ILE A 99 2.89 0.04 -17.31
C ILE A 99 1.39 0.15 -17.02
N HIS A 100 0.65 -0.95 -17.22
CA HIS A 100 -0.79 -1.00 -16.94
C HIS A 100 -1.09 -0.79 -15.45
N TRP A 101 -0.31 -1.39 -14.57
CA TRP A 101 -0.46 -1.28 -13.12
C TRP A 101 -0.19 0.16 -12.62
N ILE A 102 0.82 0.84 -13.15
CA ILE A 102 1.11 2.25 -12.83
C ILE A 102 -0.02 3.17 -13.31
N GLY A 103 -0.67 2.83 -14.44
CA GLY A 103 -1.92 3.42 -14.87
C GLY A 103 -1.86 4.91 -15.17
N LYS A 104 -0.77 5.42 -15.76
CA LYS A 104 -0.68 6.83 -16.17
C LYS A 104 -1.72 7.16 -17.23
N SER A 105 -2.83 7.79 -16.84
CA SER A 105 -3.83 8.29 -17.78
C SER A 105 -3.47 9.70 -18.25
N LYS A 106 -3.41 9.90 -19.56
CA LYS A 106 -3.42 11.23 -20.18
C LYS A 106 -4.86 11.76 -20.19
N ARG A 107 -5.37 12.26 -19.06
CA ARG A 107 -6.60 13.05 -19.08
C ARG A 107 -6.22 14.43 -19.63
N CYS A 108 -6.61 14.71 -20.87
CA CYS A 108 -6.77 16.09 -21.33
C CYS A 108 -7.90 16.71 -20.51
N PHE A 109 -7.57 17.63 -19.60
CA PHE A 109 -8.56 18.56 -19.10
C PHE A 109 -8.95 19.48 -20.27
N ARG A 110 -10.20 19.38 -20.73
CA ARG A 110 -10.85 20.43 -21.50
C ARG A 110 -11.44 21.45 -20.54
#